data_368d619db87e6f83bebbdc868eebc7c0
#
_entry.id   368d619db87e6f83bebbdc868eebc7c0
#
_cell.length_a   1.000
_cell.length_b   1.000
_cell.length_c   1.000
_cell.angle_alpha   90.00
_cell.angle_beta   90.00
_cell.angle_gamma   90.00
#
_symmetry.space_group_name_H-M   'P 1'
#
loop_
_entity.id
_entity.type
_entity.pdbx_description
1 polymer ?
#
loop_
_entity_poly.entity_id
_entity_poly.type
_entity_poly.pdbx_seq_one_letter_code
_entity_poly.pdbx_strand_id
1 'polypeptide(L)'
;MKQVSNWLSYAPAASAHEPATIQIFDQIGEDWFGGSGLSAKAFSETLQAVGNGPLSIEINSPGGNVWDGLAIYNMLRGRQAPVTTRVIGIAASIASIIALAGDTVEMSEAALMMIHNPAGMVAGTADEMRKMAAALDQHAEILAGVYQKKTGRTTESIRAAMTAETWFTAAQAIAFGLADKTTKQLAVAAKWHPRAVTKTAPAPMVTNLERGIRQYEEGLAGDGLEEQTVTDARSLIRGEPPTEAKIIKAAAWWARNERFLEAEADTPADVAANLWGGAAGRDWFVALRAQLDLEDDTTNTLSAGSTNAPVD
;
A
#
# COMPACT_ATOMS: atom_id res chain seq x y z
N MET A 1 -7.41 -11.34 -5.49
CA MET A 1 -7.65 -10.51 -4.30
C MET A 1 -8.71 -9.46 -4.61
N LYS A 2 -9.58 -9.13 -3.65
CA LYS A 2 -10.47 -7.97 -3.75
C LYS A 2 -9.75 -6.80 -3.10
N GLN A 3 -9.59 -5.70 -3.80
CA GLN A 3 -9.01 -4.49 -3.26
C GLN A 3 -10.11 -3.67 -2.58
N VAL A 4 -9.86 -3.27 -1.34
CA VAL A 4 -10.76 -2.41 -0.56
C VAL A 4 -10.29 -0.97 -0.65
N SER A 5 -8.96 -0.78 -0.67
CA SER A 5 -8.28 0.51 -0.83
C SER A 5 -6.86 0.26 -1.37
N ASN A 6 -6.08 1.30 -1.61
CA ASN A 6 -4.68 1.16 -2.06
C ASN A 6 -3.79 0.40 -1.06
N TRP A 7 -4.16 0.40 0.23
CA TRP A 7 -3.42 -0.18 1.35
C TRP A 7 -4.02 -1.44 1.96
N LEU A 8 -5.22 -1.83 1.53
CA LEU A 8 -5.94 -2.99 2.05
C LEU A 8 -6.52 -3.82 0.93
N SER A 9 -6.13 -5.06 0.85
CA SER A 9 -6.74 -6.04 -0.05
C SER A 9 -6.97 -7.37 0.65
N TYR A 10 -7.93 -8.17 0.16
CA TYR A 10 -8.16 -9.49 0.68
C TYR A 10 -8.46 -10.52 -0.41
N ALA A 11 -8.12 -11.78 -0.12
CA ALA A 11 -8.56 -12.93 -0.87
C ALA A 11 -9.37 -13.83 0.08
N PRO A 12 -10.63 -14.18 -0.27
CA PRO A 12 -11.34 -15.18 0.48
C PRO A 12 -10.62 -16.52 0.40
N ALA A 13 -10.85 -17.40 1.36
CA ALA A 13 -10.36 -18.76 1.32
C ALA A 13 -10.81 -19.46 0.04
N ALA A 14 -9.91 -20.13 -0.66
CA ALA A 14 -10.23 -20.88 -1.86
C ALA A 14 -10.94 -22.22 -1.53
N SER A 15 -10.74 -22.72 -0.30
CA SER A 15 -11.42 -23.88 0.26
C SER A 15 -11.58 -23.74 1.78
N ALA A 16 -12.37 -24.61 2.41
CA ALA A 16 -12.56 -24.59 3.87
C ALA A 16 -11.26 -24.82 4.67
N HIS A 17 -10.21 -25.35 4.03
CA HIS A 17 -8.94 -25.66 4.68
C HIS A 17 -7.82 -24.65 4.37
N GLU A 18 -8.04 -23.73 3.42
CA GLU A 18 -7.08 -22.68 3.13
C GLU A 18 -7.43 -21.39 3.87
N PRO A 19 -6.44 -20.67 4.41
CA PRO A 19 -6.70 -19.41 5.07
C PRO A 19 -7.15 -18.36 4.06
N ALA A 20 -8.11 -17.52 4.47
CA ALA A 20 -8.30 -16.24 3.79
C ALA A 20 -7.04 -15.39 3.99
N THR A 21 -6.74 -14.50 3.06
CA THR A 21 -5.57 -13.62 3.17
C THR A 21 -6.00 -12.16 3.17
N ILE A 22 -5.50 -11.38 4.13
CA ILE A 22 -5.60 -9.91 4.15
C ILE A 22 -4.19 -9.35 4.02
N GLN A 23 -4.01 -8.37 3.14
CA GLN A 23 -2.77 -7.63 2.99
C GLN A 23 -2.91 -6.25 3.61
N ILE A 24 -1.99 -5.91 4.50
CA ILE A 24 -1.84 -4.58 5.12
C ILE A 24 -0.57 -3.97 4.54
N PHE A 25 -0.75 -3.12 3.53
CA PHE A 25 0.35 -2.46 2.85
C PHE A 25 0.16 -0.96 3.01
N ASP A 26 1.22 -0.26 3.46
CA ASP A 26 1.20 1.16 3.71
C ASP A 26 0.86 1.55 5.17
N GLN A 27 0.53 2.80 5.42
CA GLN A 27 0.36 3.40 6.73
C GLN A 27 -0.91 2.93 7.46
N ILE A 28 -0.84 2.81 8.79
CA ILE A 28 -1.98 2.54 9.66
C ILE A 28 -2.61 3.86 10.08
N GLY A 29 -3.94 4.01 9.86
CA GLY A 29 -4.69 5.23 10.17
C GLY A 29 -4.38 6.41 9.26
N GLU A 30 -4.90 7.56 9.60
CA GLU A 30 -4.58 8.83 8.94
C GLU A 30 -3.23 9.36 9.42
N ASP A 31 -2.45 9.97 8.52
CA ASP A 31 -1.22 10.65 8.88
C ASP A 31 -1.49 12.03 9.50
N TRP A 32 -0.43 12.66 10.01
CA TRP A 32 -0.49 13.99 10.63
C TRP A 32 -0.92 15.11 9.68
N PHE A 33 -0.89 14.88 8.39
CA PHE A 33 -1.21 15.83 7.32
C PHE A 33 -2.53 15.51 6.62
N GLY A 34 -3.30 14.53 7.14
CA GLY A 34 -4.59 14.11 6.57
C GLY A 34 -4.47 13.14 5.40
N GLY A 35 -3.30 12.55 5.20
CA GLY A 35 -3.10 11.43 4.27
C GLY A 35 -3.88 10.19 4.73
N SER A 36 -4.50 9.51 3.78
CA SER A 36 -5.32 8.34 4.07
C SER A 36 -4.48 7.08 4.22
N GLY A 37 -4.72 6.33 5.31
CA GLY A 37 -4.14 5.01 5.56
C GLY A 37 -5.21 4.00 6.00
N LEU A 38 -4.77 2.84 6.47
CA LEU A 38 -5.67 1.78 6.93
C LEU A 38 -6.31 2.13 8.27
N SER A 39 -7.58 2.50 8.28
CA SER A 39 -8.33 2.68 9.52
C SER A 39 -8.79 1.33 10.11
N ALA A 40 -8.95 1.28 11.44
CA ALA A 40 -9.52 0.13 12.13
C ALA A 40 -10.93 -0.21 11.63
N LYS A 41 -11.71 0.78 11.21
CA LYS A 41 -13.04 0.58 10.63
C LYS A 41 -12.98 -0.19 9.32
N ALA A 42 -12.15 0.26 8.36
CA ALA A 42 -11.97 -0.43 7.07
C ALA A 42 -11.43 -1.86 7.26
N PHE A 43 -10.54 -2.05 8.22
CA PHE A 43 -10.07 -3.39 8.59
C PHE A 43 -11.19 -4.27 9.14
N SER A 44 -12.04 -3.73 10.02
CA SER A 44 -13.21 -4.46 10.59
C SER A 44 -14.17 -4.93 9.50
N GLU A 45 -14.49 -4.07 8.55
CA GLU A 45 -15.36 -4.41 7.41
C GLU A 45 -14.75 -5.53 6.56
N THR A 46 -13.43 -5.45 6.31
CA THR A 46 -12.69 -6.49 5.58
C THR A 46 -12.68 -7.80 6.35
N LEU A 47 -12.47 -7.75 7.67
CA LEU A 47 -12.46 -8.92 8.54
C LEU A 47 -13.81 -9.65 8.53
N GLN A 48 -14.92 -8.91 8.49
CA GLN A 48 -16.26 -9.48 8.32
C GLN A 48 -16.44 -10.14 6.95
N ALA A 49 -15.91 -9.53 5.89
CA ALA A 49 -16.01 -10.05 4.52
C ALA A 49 -15.25 -11.35 4.29
N VAL A 50 -14.15 -11.59 5.01
CA VAL A 50 -13.37 -12.84 4.93
C VAL A 50 -13.95 -13.96 5.81
N GLY A 51 -14.87 -13.65 6.72
CA GLY A 51 -15.51 -14.61 7.59
C GLY A 51 -14.64 -15.11 8.75
N ASN A 52 -15.08 -16.21 9.40
CA ASN A 52 -14.51 -16.67 10.68
C ASN A 52 -13.51 -17.84 10.54
N GLY A 53 -13.11 -18.21 9.32
CA GLY A 53 -12.12 -19.27 9.09
C GLY A 53 -10.68 -18.88 9.43
N PRO A 54 -9.71 -19.79 9.18
CA PRO A 54 -8.27 -19.47 9.31
C PRO A 54 -7.91 -18.23 8.50
N LEU A 55 -6.97 -17.44 9.02
CA LEU A 55 -6.61 -16.15 8.44
C LEU A 55 -5.10 -15.98 8.32
N SER A 56 -4.64 -15.50 7.18
CA SER A 56 -3.28 -15.05 6.94
C SER A 56 -3.27 -13.52 6.77
N ILE A 57 -2.41 -12.82 7.51
CA ILE A 57 -2.21 -11.38 7.40
C ILE A 57 -0.81 -11.14 6.85
N GLU A 58 -0.71 -10.58 5.65
CA GLU A 58 0.55 -10.16 5.06
C GLU A 58 0.79 -8.67 5.37
N ILE A 59 1.96 -8.35 5.91
CA ILE A 59 2.27 -7.01 6.43
C ILE A 59 3.48 -6.44 5.69
N ASN A 60 3.30 -5.22 5.15
CA ASN A 60 4.36 -4.36 4.64
C ASN A 60 3.98 -2.91 4.98
N SER A 61 4.25 -2.49 6.23
CA SER A 61 3.76 -1.22 6.77
C SER A 61 4.81 -0.53 7.65
N PRO A 62 5.00 0.79 7.49
CA PRO A 62 5.85 1.60 8.37
C PRO A 62 5.22 1.85 9.75
N GLY A 63 3.97 1.45 9.97
CA GLY A 63 3.20 1.78 11.16
C GLY A 63 2.25 2.97 10.96
N GLY A 64 2.04 3.78 12.00
CA GLY A 64 1.15 4.94 11.95
C GLY A 64 0.35 5.14 13.23
N ASN A 65 -0.97 5.31 13.13
CA ASN A 65 -1.85 5.63 14.26
C ASN A 65 -1.94 4.48 15.27
N VAL A 66 -1.55 4.77 16.52
CA VAL A 66 -1.50 3.78 17.61
C VAL A 66 -2.89 3.23 17.93
N TRP A 67 -3.94 4.06 17.90
CA TRP A 67 -5.31 3.64 18.24
C TRP A 67 -5.87 2.67 17.20
N ASP A 68 -5.71 2.97 15.91
CA ASP A 68 -6.12 2.08 14.84
C ASP A 68 -5.36 0.76 14.91
N GLY A 69 -4.04 0.81 15.12
CA GLY A 69 -3.24 -0.40 15.22
C GLY A 69 -3.58 -1.29 16.42
N LEU A 70 -3.82 -0.70 17.59
CA LEU A 70 -4.28 -1.44 18.76
C LEU A 70 -5.67 -2.04 18.56
N ALA A 71 -6.58 -1.33 17.90
CA ALA A 71 -7.91 -1.86 17.56
C ALA A 71 -7.80 -3.06 16.61
N ILE A 72 -6.95 -2.96 15.57
CA ILE A 72 -6.68 -4.07 14.65
C ILE A 72 -6.07 -5.26 15.38
N TYR A 73 -5.07 -5.03 16.25
CA TYR A 73 -4.47 -6.06 17.08
C TYR A 73 -5.53 -6.80 17.92
N ASN A 74 -6.40 -6.06 18.61
CA ASN A 74 -7.44 -6.64 19.46
C ASN A 74 -8.49 -7.42 18.64
N MET A 75 -8.88 -6.93 17.46
CA MET A 75 -9.79 -7.65 16.57
C MET A 75 -9.18 -8.99 16.12
N LEU A 76 -7.91 -9.03 15.78
CA LEU A 76 -7.21 -10.27 15.41
C LEU A 76 -7.08 -11.22 16.59
N ARG A 77 -6.69 -10.73 17.79
CA ARG A 77 -6.59 -11.54 19.01
C ARG A 77 -7.93 -12.09 19.52
N GLY A 78 -9.03 -11.43 19.18
CA GLY A 78 -10.38 -11.89 19.50
C GLY A 78 -10.91 -13.03 18.63
N ARG A 79 -10.20 -13.42 17.57
CA ARG A 79 -10.62 -14.51 16.67
C ARG A 79 -10.47 -15.87 17.34
N GLN A 80 -11.42 -16.77 17.04
CA GLN A 80 -11.36 -18.16 17.49
C GLN A 80 -10.54 -19.04 16.53
N ALA A 81 -10.56 -18.72 15.23
CA ALA A 81 -9.80 -19.45 14.24
C ALA A 81 -8.35 -18.96 14.19
N PRO A 82 -7.38 -19.84 13.83
CA PRO A 82 -5.97 -19.50 13.78
C PRO A 82 -5.67 -18.30 12.89
N VAL A 83 -4.80 -17.42 13.36
CA VAL A 83 -4.26 -16.27 12.63
C VAL A 83 -2.77 -16.46 12.44
N THR A 84 -2.31 -16.42 11.21
CA THR A 84 -0.88 -16.36 10.88
C THR A 84 -0.57 -14.97 10.34
N THR A 85 0.37 -14.27 10.94
CA THR A 85 0.90 -13.01 10.40
C THR A 85 2.21 -13.24 9.70
N ARG A 86 2.44 -12.55 8.58
CA ARG A 86 3.64 -12.65 7.75
C ARG A 86 4.19 -11.26 7.45
N VAL A 87 5.36 -10.95 7.96
CA VAL A 87 6.08 -9.73 7.58
C VAL A 87 6.82 -10.01 6.28
N ILE A 88 6.36 -9.41 5.16
CA ILE A 88 6.94 -9.68 3.84
C ILE A 88 7.98 -8.64 3.42
N GLY A 89 7.94 -7.42 3.94
CA GLY A 89 8.94 -6.37 3.73
C GLY A 89 9.29 -5.71 5.05
N ILE A 90 8.36 -4.94 5.60
CA ILE A 90 8.57 -4.21 6.85
C ILE A 90 7.34 -4.32 7.77
N ALA A 91 7.58 -4.43 9.07
CA ALA A 91 6.60 -4.19 10.11
C ALA A 91 7.22 -3.26 11.16
N ALA A 92 7.05 -1.94 10.98
CA ALA A 92 7.65 -0.96 11.88
C ALA A 92 6.59 -0.34 12.81
N SER A 93 7.05 0.10 14.00
CA SER A 93 6.20 0.83 14.94
C SER A 93 4.92 0.04 15.28
N ILE A 94 3.74 0.65 15.16
CA ILE A 94 2.46 -0.03 15.49
C ILE A 94 2.15 -1.22 14.56
N ALA A 95 2.72 -1.29 13.35
CA ALA A 95 2.58 -2.46 12.50
C ALA A 95 3.28 -3.70 13.09
N SER A 96 4.34 -3.52 13.88
CA SER A 96 4.96 -4.63 14.61
C SER A 96 4.01 -5.22 15.67
N ILE A 97 3.22 -4.38 16.34
CA ILE A 97 2.17 -4.83 17.26
C ILE A 97 1.11 -5.64 16.52
N ILE A 98 0.65 -5.17 15.35
CA ILE A 98 -0.30 -5.93 14.52
C ILE A 98 0.28 -7.29 14.13
N ALA A 99 1.57 -7.35 13.77
CA ALA A 99 2.26 -8.61 13.49
C ALA A 99 2.20 -9.58 14.68
N LEU A 100 2.33 -9.09 15.91
CA LEU A 100 2.26 -9.93 17.11
C LEU A 100 0.84 -10.40 17.46
N ALA A 101 -0.18 -9.99 16.73
CA ALA A 101 -1.52 -10.53 16.89
C ALA A 101 -1.68 -11.96 16.35
N GLY A 102 -0.77 -12.41 15.49
CA GLY A 102 -0.77 -13.77 14.99
C GLY A 102 -0.49 -14.81 16.07
N ASP A 103 -1.15 -15.96 15.99
CA ASP A 103 -0.78 -17.14 16.76
C ASP A 103 0.58 -17.67 16.29
N THR A 104 0.86 -17.50 14.99
CA THR A 104 2.20 -17.69 14.41
C THR A 104 2.62 -16.42 13.70
N VAL A 105 3.82 -15.93 14.01
CA VAL A 105 4.44 -14.76 13.40
C VAL A 105 5.58 -15.21 12.49
N GLU A 106 5.44 -15.04 11.21
CA GLU A 106 6.42 -15.38 10.19
C GLU A 106 7.09 -14.12 9.64
N MET A 107 8.36 -14.20 9.30
CA MET A 107 9.08 -13.12 8.62
C MET A 107 9.79 -13.67 7.38
N SER A 108 9.67 -12.96 6.25
CA SER A 108 10.50 -13.23 5.08
C SER A 108 11.98 -12.98 5.41
N GLU A 109 12.91 -13.73 4.79
CA GLU A 109 14.35 -13.62 5.10
C GLU A 109 14.91 -12.20 4.98
N ALA A 110 14.41 -11.41 4.01
CA ALA A 110 14.80 -10.03 3.78
C ALA A 110 13.90 -9.00 4.50
N ALA A 111 12.93 -9.43 5.30
CA ALA A 111 12.03 -8.52 6.00
C ALA A 111 12.68 -7.93 7.25
N LEU A 112 12.19 -6.75 7.63
CA LEU A 112 12.59 -6.03 8.83
C LEU A 112 11.41 -5.84 9.79
N MET A 113 11.67 -5.86 11.07
CA MET A 113 10.75 -5.43 12.11
C MET A 113 11.40 -4.34 12.95
N MET A 114 10.63 -3.30 13.33
CA MET A 114 11.14 -2.22 14.17
C MET A 114 10.20 -1.93 15.33
N ILE A 115 10.77 -1.75 16.49
CA ILE A 115 10.06 -1.35 17.71
C ILE A 115 10.67 -0.07 18.26
N HIS A 116 9.80 0.86 18.66
CA HIS A 116 10.20 2.11 19.29
C HIS A 116 9.12 2.64 20.24
N ASN A 117 9.46 3.67 21.02
CA ASN A 117 8.49 4.38 21.84
C ASN A 117 7.48 5.13 20.95
N PRO A 118 6.20 5.22 21.34
CA PRO A 118 5.23 6.03 20.64
C PRO A 118 5.66 7.50 20.62
N ALA A 119 5.44 8.16 19.48
CA ALA A 119 5.70 9.57 19.31
C ALA A 119 4.40 10.33 19.06
N GLY A 120 4.39 11.60 19.43
CA GLY A 120 3.24 12.47 19.23
C GLY A 120 3.67 13.92 19.05
N MET A 121 2.77 14.74 18.52
CA MET A 121 2.95 16.18 18.38
C MET A 121 1.80 16.91 19.05
N VAL A 122 2.13 17.95 19.81
CA VAL A 122 1.15 18.84 20.43
C VAL A 122 1.70 20.26 20.42
N ALA A 123 0.84 21.21 20.10
CA ALA A 123 1.11 22.64 20.27
C ALA A 123 0.09 23.20 21.27
N GLY A 124 0.57 23.91 22.30
CA GLY A 124 -0.31 24.45 23.33
C GLY A 124 0.43 24.90 24.58
N THR A 125 -0.29 24.96 25.68
CA THR A 125 0.22 25.31 27.01
C THR A 125 1.14 24.23 27.58
N ALA A 126 1.93 24.59 28.60
CA ALA A 126 2.77 23.61 29.30
C ALA A 126 1.96 22.42 29.87
N ASP A 127 0.71 22.67 30.29
CA ASP A 127 -0.16 21.59 30.82
C ASP A 127 -0.65 20.65 29.72
N GLU A 128 -0.94 21.14 28.53
CA GLU A 128 -1.27 20.30 27.35
C GLU A 128 -0.08 19.45 26.93
N MET A 129 1.13 19.99 26.95
CA MET A 129 2.36 19.24 26.66
C MET A 129 2.58 18.14 27.70
N ARG A 130 2.37 18.41 29.00
CA ARG A 130 2.47 17.37 30.06
C ARG A 130 1.41 16.27 29.90
N LYS A 131 0.18 16.64 29.53
CA LYS A 131 -0.88 15.65 29.25
C LYS A 131 -0.52 14.74 28.08
N MET A 132 0.03 15.32 27.01
CA MET A 132 0.50 14.52 25.87
C MET A 132 1.63 13.60 26.29
N ALA A 133 2.64 14.08 27.02
CA ALA A 133 3.73 13.25 27.52
C ALA A 133 3.19 12.07 28.37
N ALA A 134 2.27 12.32 29.29
CA ALA A 134 1.67 11.27 30.10
C ALA A 134 0.86 10.25 29.27
N ALA A 135 0.19 10.69 28.20
CA ALA A 135 -0.51 9.80 27.28
C ALA A 135 0.46 8.91 26.49
N LEU A 136 1.58 9.47 26.02
CA LEU A 136 2.64 8.70 25.36
C LEU A 136 3.26 7.68 26.29
N ASP A 137 3.48 8.01 27.57
CA ASP A 137 3.96 7.06 28.57
C ASP A 137 2.98 5.90 28.77
N GLN A 138 1.67 6.19 28.85
CA GLN A 138 0.64 5.13 28.92
C GLN A 138 0.64 4.23 27.69
N HIS A 139 0.76 4.80 26.50
CA HIS A 139 0.87 4.01 25.28
C HIS A 139 2.14 3.14 25.28
N ALA A 140 3.28 3.69 25.71
CA ALA A 140 4.52 2.94 25.82
C ALA A 140 4.39 1.73 26.75
N GLU A 141 3.67 1.86 27.89
CA GLU A 141 3.39 0.74 28.79
C GLU A 141 2.53 -0.34 28.10
N ILE A 142 1.46 0.05 27.39
CA ILE A 142 0.58 -0.88 26.69
C ILE A 142 1.37 -1.67 25.64
N LEU A 143 2.16 -0.96 24.80
CA LEU A 143 2.96 -1.58 23.75
C LEU A 143 4.04 -2.49 24.33
N ALA A 144 4.74 -2.05 25.39
CA ALA A 144 5.72 -2.87 26.09
C ALA A 144 5.11 -4.16 26.63
N GLY A 145 3.89 -4.09 27.17
CA GLY A 145 3.16 -5.27 27.65
C GLY A 145 2.85 -6.27 26.54
N VAL A 146 2.50 -5.80 25.31
CA VAL A 146 2.29 -6.67 24.16
C VAL A 146 3.61 -7.37 23.75
N TYR A 147 4.71 -6.61 23.65
CA TYR A 147 6.02 -7.20 23.35
C TYR A 147 6.47 -8.19 24.42
N GLN A 148 6.31 -7.85 25.70
CA GLN A 148 6.64 -8.73 26.81
C GLN A 148 5.87 -10.05 26.74
N LYS A 149 4.56 -9.99 26.52
CA LYS A 149 3.70 -11.17 26.40
C LYS A 149 4.15 -12.10 25.27
N LYS A 150 4.56 -11.56 24.12
CA LYS A 150 5.02 -12.36 22.99
C LYS A 150 6.42 -12.93 23.21
N THR A 151 7.36 -12.11 23.71
CA THR A 151 8.77 -12.46 23.77
C THR A 151 9.19 -13.20 25.04
N GLY A 152 8.41 -13.06 26.13
CA GLY A 152 8.80 -13.54 27.47
C GLY A 152 9.95 -12.76 28.10
N ARG A 153 10.41 -11.65 27.52
CA ARG A 153 11.50 -10.82 28.03
C ARG A 153 11.03 -9.92 29.17
N THR A 154 11.99 -9.41 29.96
CA THR A 154 11.68 -8.46 31.03
C THR A 154 11.23 -7.11 30.44
N THR A 155 10.43 -6.38 31.20
CA THR A 155 9.97 -5.04 30.83
C THR A 155 11.12 -4.09 30.56
N GLU A 156 12.21 -4.17 31.34
CA GLU A 156 13.43 -3.36 31.18
C GLU A 156 14.08 -3.63 29.82
N SER A 157 14.20 -4.90 29.42
CA SER A 157 14.77 -5.29 28.13
C SER A 157 13.93 -4.76 26.95
N ILE A 158 12.60 -4.85 27.06
CA ILE A 158 11.69 -4.34 26.04
C ILE A 158 11.77 -2.81 25.96
N ARG A 159 11.71 -2.11 27.09
CA ARG A 159 11.80 -0.64 27.13
C ARG A 159 13.14 -0.14 26.59
N ALA A 160 14.24 -0.81 26.92
CA ALA A 160 15.54 -0.49 26.36
C ALA A 160 15.55 -0.61 24.82
N ALA A 161 14.96 -1.67 24.28
CA ALA A 161 14.86 -1.86 22.83
C ALA A 161 13.93 -0.83 22.16
N MET A 162 12.81 -0.48 22.79
CA MET A 162 11.91 0.57 22.31
C MET A 162 12.58 1.95 22.33
N THR A 163 13.31 2.28 23.39
CA THR A 163 14.02 3.56 23.54
C THR A 163 15.16 3.70 22.52
N ALA A 164 15.80 2.59 22.18
CA ALA A 164 16.88 2.55 21.18
C ALA A 164 16.38 2.56 19.72
N GLU A 165 15.07 2.54 19.49
CA GLU A 165 14.51 2.34 18.14
C GLU A 165 15.17 1.15 17.44
N THR A 166 14.85 -0.05 17.92
CA THR A 166 15.59 -1.24 17.48
C THR A 166 14.99 -1.86 16.23
N TRP A 167 15.84 -2.02 15.25
CA TRP A 167 15.56 -2.71 14.00
C TRP A 167 16.04 -4.16 14.05
N PHE A 168 15.19 -5.09 13.67
CA PHE A 168 15.46 -6.52 13.68
C PHE A 168 15.38 -7.09 12.28
N THR A 169 16.41 -7.81 11.84
CA THR A 169 16.30 -8.76 10.73
C THR A 169 15.43 -9.95 11.17
N ALA A 170 14.98 -10.78 10.24
CA ALA A 170 14.15 -11.95 10.56
C ALA A 170 14.84 -12.86 11.60
N ALA A 171 16.15 -13.12 11.44
CA ALA A 171 16.91 -13.92 12.40
C ALA A 171 17.00 -13.28 13.79
N GLN A 172 17.20 -11.96 13.85
CA GLN A 172 17.25 -11.22 15.12
C GLN A 172 15.87 -11.16 15.79
N ALA A 173 14.78 -10.99 15.00
CA ALA A 173 13.41 -11.00 15.51
C ALA A 173 13.06 -12.35 16.16
N ILE A 174 13.47 -13.47 15.55
CA ILE A 174 13.30 -14.81 16.12
C ILE A 174 14.13 -14.94 17.41
N ALA A 175 15.42 -14.56 17.40
CA ALA A 175 16.27 -14.62 18.57
C ALA A 175 15.78 -13.73 19.72
N PHE A 176 15.12 -12.62 19.40
CA PHE A 176 14.50 -11.74 20.37
C PHE A 176 13.15 -12.27 20.89
N GLY A 177 12.46 -13.14 20.13
CA GLY A 177 11.15 -13.71 20.44
C GLY A 177 9.98 -12.97 19.79
N LEU A 178 10.23 -12.04 18.87
CA LEU A 178 9.21 -11.29 18.15
C LEU A 178 8.59 -12.08 16.98
N ALA A 179 9.35 -12.99 16.37
CA ALA A 179 8.90 -13.88 15.31
C ALA A 179 9.13 -15.34 15.69
N ASP A 180 8.36 -16.24 15.11
CA ASP A 180 8.43 -17.68 15.40
C ASP A 180 9.29 -18.42 14.37
N LYS A 181 9.28 -18.00 13.11
CA LYS A 181 10.10 -18.61 12.05
C LYS A 181 10.33 -17.67 10.87
N THR A 182 11.39 -17.94 10.11
CA THR A 182 11.54 -17.34 8.77
C THR A 182 10.77 -18.16 7.74
N THR A 183 10.19 -17.48 6.80
CA THR A 183 9.80 -18.09 5.54
C THR A 183 10.89 -17.81 4.52
N LYS A 184 11.48 -18.85 3.93
CA LYS A 184 12.16 -18.70 2.64
C LYS A 184 11.19 -17.98 1.75
N GLN A 185 11.68 -16.92 1.11
CA GLN A 185 10.88 -16.08 0.23
C GLN A 185 9.73 -16.93 -0.30
N LEU A 186 8.49 -16.69 0.18
CA LEU A 186 7.38 -17.30 -0.48
C LEU A 186 7.78 -17.14 -1.93
N ALA A 187 7.94 -18.21 -2.69
CA ALA A 187 7.57 -18.10 -4.06
C ALA A 187 6.21 -17.45 -3.92
N VAL A 188 6.18 -16.12 -3.90
CA VAL A 188 4.99 -15.33 -4.18
C VAL A 188 4.62 -16.03 -5.44
N ALA A 189 3.73 -17.02 -5.25
CA ALA A 189 3.26 -17.79 -6.37
C ALA A 189 2.90 -16.69 -7.28
N ALA A 190 3.63 -16.56 -8.38
CA ALA A 190 3.70 -15.37 -9.21
C ALA A 190 2.31 -15.01 -9.75
N LYS A 191 1.40 -14.84 -8.84
CA LYS A 191 0.04 -14.34 -8.90
C LYS A 191 -0.11 -13.02 -8.21
N TRP A 192 1.02 -12.31 -7.93
CA TRP A 192 0.96 -10.89 -8.10
C TRP A 192 0.89 -10.68 -9.63
N HIS A 193 -0.28 -10.97 -10.17
CA HIS A 193 -0.67 -10.26 -11.35
C HIS A 193 -0.90 -8.84 -10.85
N PRO A 194 -0.07 -7.85 -11.23
CA PRO A 194 -0.55 -6.49 -11.18
C PRO A 194 -1.91 -6.58 -11.82
N ARG A 195 -2.96 -6.19 -11.10
CA ARG A 195 -4.34 -6.25 -11.61
C ARG A 195 -4.22 -5.64 -13.00
N ALA A 196 -4.43 -6.46 -14.03
CA ALA A 196 -4.23 -6.00 -15.39
C ALA A 196 -4.99 -4.70 -15.49
N VAL A 197 -4.24 -3.59 -15.58
CA VAL A 197 -4.86 -2.27 -15.62
C VAL A 197 -5.75 -2.33 -16.83
N THR A 198 -7.07 -2.23 -16.61
CA THR A 198 -8.00 -2.33 -17.71
C THR A 198 -7.61 -1.28 -18.74
N LYS A 199 -7.39 -1.69 -19.98
CA LYS A 199 -7.09 -0.75 -21.08
C LYS A 199 -8.25 0.20 -21.39
N THR A 200 -9.32 0.15 -20.59
CA THR A 200 -10.46 1.06 -20.65
C THR A 200 -10.29 2.15 -19.59
N ALA A 201 -10.46 3.40 -19.97
CA ALA A 201 -10.32 4.55 -19.08
C ALA A 201 -11.25 4.43 -17.87
N PRO A 202 -10.78 4.63 -16.64
CA PRO A 202 -11.62 4.59 -15.44
C PRO A 202 -12.60 5.77 -15.39
N ALA A 203 -13.75 5.57 -14.76
CA ALA A 203 -14.82 6.59 -14.72
C ALA A 203 -14.37 7.98 -14.22
N PRO A 204 -13.54 8.11 -13.15
CA PRO A 204 -13.03 9.42 -12.73
C PRO A 204 -12.16 10.11 -13.80
N MET A 205 -11.41 9.33 -14.58
CA MET A 205 -10.65 9.86 -15.71
C MET A 205 -11.58 10.34 -16.82
N VAL A 206 -12.62 9.57 -17.18
CA VAL A 206 -13.61 9.95 -18.21
C VAL A 206 -14.24 11.29 -17.86
N THR A 207 -14.63 11.52 -16.61
CA THR A 207 -15.19 12.78 -16.14
C THR A 207 -14.25 13.97 -16.41
N ASN A 208 -12.96 13.81 -16.14
CA ASN A 208 -11.96 14.85 -16.42
C ASN A 208 -11.77 15.07 -17.93
N LEU A 209 -11.72 13.99 -18.71
CA LEU A 209 -11.62 14.09 -20.17
C LEU A 209 -12.81 14.86 -20.77
N GLU A 210 -14.04 14.58 -20.32
CA GLU A 210 -15.24 15.30 -20.75
C GLU A 210 -15.20 16.78 -20.37
N ARG A 211 -14.70 17.10 -19.17
CA ARG A 211 -14.47 18.49 -18.75
C ARG A 211 -13.46 19.17 -19.66
N GLY A 212 -12.32 18.56 -19.90
CA GLY A 212 -11.26 19.11 -20.76
C GLY A 212 -11.72 19.35 -22.20
N ILE A 213 -12.57 18.47 -22.74
CA ILE A 213 -13.16 18.67 -24.08
C ILE A 213 -14.08 19.89 -24.11
N ARG A 214 -14.96 20.06 -23.10
CA ARG A 214 -15.82 21.25 -23.03
C ARG A 214 -14.99 22.53 -22.94
N GLN A 215 -13.99 22.58 -22.09
CA GLN A 215 -13.09 23.72 -21.95
C GLN A 215 -12.34 24.03 -23.26
N TYR A 216 -11.94 23.00 -24.01
CA TYR A 216 -11.34 23.15 -25.33
C TYR A 216 -12.33 23.78 -26.35
N GLU A 217 -13.56 23.29 -26.39
CA GLU A 217 -14.63 23.79 -27.27
C GLU A 217 -15.03 25.23 -26.91
N GLU A 218 -14.87 25.64 -25.66
CA GLU A 218 -15.04 27.00 -25.16
C GLU A 218 -13.86 27.94 -25.46
N GLY A 219 -12.79 27.42 -26.06
CA GLY A 219 -11.58 28.18 -26.44
C GLY A 219 -10.58 28.46 -25.32
N LEU A 220 -10.67 27.75 -24.21
CA LEU A 220 -9.81 27.96 -23.03
C LEU A 220 -8.42 27.31 -23.12
N ALA A 221 -8.15 26.54 -24.17
CA ALA A 221 -6.95 25.71 -24.26
C ALA A 221 -5.65 26.45 -24.59
N GLY A 222 -5.72 27.68 -25.12
CA GLY A 222 -4.55 28.40 -25.64
C GLY A 222 -3.91 27.73 -26.88
N ASP A 223 -2.87 28.34 -27.42
CA ASP A 223 -2.30 27.99 -28.73
C ASP A 223 -1.36 26.75 -28.71
N GLY A 224 -1.09 26.17 -27.56
CA GLY A 224 -0.08 25.10 -27.40
C GLY A 224 -0.64 23.67 -27.37
N LEU A 225 -1.97 23.48 -27.49
CA LEU A 225 -2.57 22.16 -27.40
C LEU A 225 -2.65 21.49 -28.77
N GLU A 226 -2.09 20.27 -28.87
CA GLU A 226 -2.19 19.47 -30.10
C GLU A 226 -3.62 18.93 -30.30
N GLU A 227 -4.20 19.11 -31.47
CA GLU A 227 -5.52 18.59 -31.86
C GLU A 227 -5.64 17.06 -31.69
N GLN A 228 -4.50 16.36 -31.84
CA GLN A 228 -4.40 14.93 -31.56
C GLN A 228 -4.73 14.58 -30.10
N THR A 229 -4.39 15.44 -29.13
CA THR A 229 -4.71 15.21 -27.71
C THR A 229 -6.24 15.18 -27.46
N VAL A 230 -6.98 16.07 -28.12
CA VAL A 230 -8.44 16.10 -28.05
C VAL A 230 -9.06 14.87 -28.72
N THR A 231 -8.52 14.46 -29.86
CA THR A 231 -8.95 13.25 -30.58
C THR A 231 -8.73 12.01 -29.71
N ASP A 232 -7.59 11.90 -29.07
CA ASP A 232 -7.24 10.81 -28.15
C ASP A 232 -8.17 10.80 -26.91
N ALA A 233 -8.49 11.97 -26.35
CA ALA A 233 -9.42 12.08 -25.23
C ALA A 233 -10.82 11.56 -25.61
N ARG A 234 -11.32 11.93 -26.77
CA ARG A 234 -12.62 11.44 -27.30
C ARG A 234 -12.62 9.92 -27.51
N SER A 235 -11.51 9.35 -27.99
CA SER A 235 -11.33 7.91 -28.16
C SER A 235 -11.43 7.17 -26.82
N LEU A 236 -10.72 7.67 -25.79
CA LEU A 236 -10.75 7.10 -24.44
C LEU A 236 -12.14 7.17 -23.78
N ILE A 237 -12.90 8.27 -24.01
CA ILE A 237 -14.29 8.40 -23.54
C ILE A 237 -15.19 7.33 -24.16
N ARG A 238 -14.99 7.00 -25.45
CA ARG A 238 -15.72 5.91 -26.12
C ARG A 238 -15.32 4.50 -25.65
N GLY A 239 -14.37 4.39 -24.71
CA GLY A 239 -13.89 3.12 -24.19
C GLY A 239 -12.86 2.42 -25.09
N GLU A 240 -12.33 3.11 -26.08
CA GLU A 240 -11.26 2.56 -26.93
C GLU A 240 -9.95 2.48 -26.14
N PRO A 241 -9.23 1.34 -26.18
CA PRO A 241 -7.97 1.20 -25.46
C PRO A 241 -6.89 2.10 -26.09
N PRO A 242 -6.02 2.73 -25.27
CA PRO A 242 -4.89 3.50 -25.78
C PRO A 242 -3.87 2.60 -26.46
N THR A 243 -3.19 3.12 -27.47
CA THR A 243 -2.03 2.47 -28.06
C THR A 243 -0.84 2.52 -27.10
N GLU A 244 0.12 1.62 -27.26
CA GLU A 244 1.37 1.62 -26.47
C GLU A 244 2.10 2.96 -26.57
N ALA A 245 2.24 3.50 -27.79
CA ALA A 245 2.86 4.82 -28.00
C ALA A 245 2.11 5.94 -27.23
N LYS A 246 0.78 5.86 -27.14
CA LYS A 246 -0.01 6.81 -26.35
C LYS A 246 0.25 6.65 -24.86
N ILE A 247 0.36 5.44 -24.35
CA ILE A 247 0.65 5.16 -22.93
C ILE A 247 2.03 5.76 -22.57
N ILE A 248 3.04 5.52 -23.37
CA ILE A 248 4.39 6.04 -23.17
C ILE A 248 4.39 7.59 -23.20
N LYS A 249 3.73 8.19 -24.21
CA LYS A 249 3.63 9.65 -24.34
C LYS A 249 2.92 10.27 -23.14
N ALA A 250 1.80 9.68 -22.69
CA ALA A 250 1.02 10.17 -21.58
C ALA A 250 1.77 10.10 -20.24
N ALA A 251 2.40 8.95 -19.93
CA ALA A 251 3.20 8.79 -18.72
C ALA A 251 4.38 9.78 -18.69
N ALA A 252 5.06 9.97 -19.81
CA ALA A 252 6.16 10.94 -19.94
C ALA A 252 5.68 12.40 -19.85
N TRP A 253 4.47 12.70 -20.32
CA TRP A 253 3.88 14.03 -20.18
C TRP A 253 3.60 14.34 -18.71
N TRP A 254 2.98 13.42 -17.97
CA TRP A 254 2.70 13.56 -16.55
C TRP A 254 3.97 13.69 -15.70
N ALA A 255 5.01 12.95 -15.99
CA ALA A 255 6.28 13.06 -15.29
C ALA A 255 6.91 14.48 -15.35
N ARG A 256 6.57 15.26 -16.39
CA ARG A 256 7.04 16.66 -16.55
C ARG A 256 6.04 17.72 -16.11
N ASN A 257 4.77 17.40 -16.02
CA ASN A 257 3.66 18.36 -15.89
C ASN A 257 2.74 18.08 -14.70
N GLU A 258 3.18 17.31 -13.71
CA GLU A 258 2.38 16.97 -12.51
C GLU A 258 1.84 18.21 -11.79
N ARG A 259 2.60 19.30 -11.78
CA ARG A 259 2.17 20.62 -11.24
C ARG A 259 0.86 21.15 -11.84
N PHE A 260 0.45 20.69 -13.01
CA PHE A 260 -0.81 21.11 -13.66
C PHE A 260 -2.05 20.55 -12.95
N LEU A 261 -1.90 19.58 -12.04
CA LEU A 261 -2.98 19.13 -11.17
C LEU A 261 -3.44 20.23 -10.18
N GLU A 262 -2.57 21.19 -9.89
CA GLU A 262 -2.83 22.34 -9.00
C GLU A 262 -3.12 23.62 -9.80
N ALA A 263 -3.34 23.52 -11.12
CA ALA A 263 -3.61 24.68 -11.96
C ALA A 263 -4.95 25.32 -11.57
N GLU A 264 -5.00 26.65 -11.68
CA GLU A 264 -6.25 27.40 -11.52
C GLU A 264 -7.26 26.96 -12.58
N ALA A 265 -8.54 26.84 -12.17
CA ALA A 265 -9.61 26.37 -13.03
C ALA A 265 -9.73 27.24 -14.31
N ASP A 266 -10.06 26.57 -15.42
CA ASP A 266 -10.28 27.18 -16.73
C ASP A 266 -9.05 27.91 -17.32
N THR A 267 -7.84 27.57 -16.84
CA THR A 267 -6.59 27.98 -17.48
C THR A 267 -6.13 26.97 -18.52
N PRO A 268 -5.26 27.34 -19.50
CA PRO A 268 -4.71 26.37 -20.46
C PRO A 268 -4.03 25.17 -19.80
N ALA A 269 -3.44 25.35 -18.62
CA ALA A 269 -2.82 24.28 -17.86
C ALA A 269 -3.86 23.31 -17.26
N ASP A 270 -4.98 23.82 -16.74
CA ASP A 270 -6.11 23.00 -16.27
C ASP A 270 -6.76 22.22 -17.42
N VAL A 271 -6.98 22.88 -18.59
CA VAL A 271 -7.48 22.22 -19.79
C VAL A 271 -6.56 21.08 -20.23
N ALA A 272 -5.25 21.33 -20.28
CA ALA A 272 -4.27 20.30 -20.63
C ALA A 272 -4.30 19.13 -19.64
N ALA A 273 -4.32 19.39 -18.32
CA ALA A 273 -4.41 18.36 -17.30
C ALA A 273 -5.72 17.53 -17.46
N ASN A 274 -6.85 18.17 -17.68
CA ASN A 274 -8.13 17.49 -17.88
C ASN A 274 -8.16 16.61 -19.15
N LEU A 275 -7.58 17.07 -20.25
CA LEU A 275 -7.47 16.29 -21.50
C LEU A 275 -6.50 15.10 -21.39
N TRP A 276 -5.66 15.06 -20.36
CA TRP A 276 -4.87 13.89 -19.97
C TRP A 276 -5.52 13.09 -18.84
N GLY A 277 -6.76 13.41 -18.44
CA GLY A 277 -7.59 12.69 -17.47
C GLY A 277 -7.38 13.08 -16.02
N GLY A 278 -6.73 14.20 -15.73
CA GLY A 278 -6.46 14.66 -14.36
C GLY A 278 -5.59 13.68 -13.56
N ALA A 279 -5.71 13.69 -12.25
CA ALA A 279 -4.97 12.76 -11.37
C ALA A 279 -5.27 11.28 -11.69
N ALA A 280 -6.54 10.94 -11.96
CA ALA A 280 -6.94 9.58 -12.32
C ALA A 280 -6.30 9.12 -13.64
N GLY A 281 -6.12 10.03 -14.61
CA GLY A 281 -5.42 9.75 -15.86
C GLY A 281 -3.93 9.56 -15.66
N ARG A 282 -3.29 10.39 -14.85
CA ARG A 282 -1.89 10.23 -14.44
C ARG A 282 -1.65 8.83 -13.90
N ASP A 283 -2.37 8.46 -12.87
CA ASP A 283 -2.19 7.19 -12.16
C ASP A 283 -2.44 5.99 -13.08
N TRP A 284 -3.45 6.08 -13.93
CA TRP A 284 -3.78 5.03 -14.88
C TRP A 284 -2.72 4.86 -15.98
N PHE A 285 -2.21 5.95 -16.58
CA PHE A 285 -1.17 5.85 -17.62
C PHE A 285 0.17 5.38 -17.06
N VAL A 286 0.53 5.81 -15.83
CA VAL A 286 1.74 5.34 -15.14
C VAL A 286 1.64 3.83 -14.86
N ALA A 287 0.49 3.36 -14.38
CA ALA A 287 0.26 1.94 -14.13
C ALA A 287 0.25 1.10 -15.41
N LEU A 288 -0.35 1.59 -16.52
CA LEU A 288 -0.29 0.93 -17.82
C LEU A 288 1.13 0.86 -18.36
N ARG A 289 1.94 1.92 -18.20
CA ARG A 289 3.34 1.94 -18.61
C ARG A 289 4.16 0.90 -17.86
N ALA A 290 3.98 0.82 -16.54
CA ALA A 290 4.66 -0.19 -15.72
C ALA A 290 4.29 -1.63 -16.12
N GLN A 291 3.07 -1.85 -16.56
CA GLN A 291 2.63 -3.15 -17.07
C GLN A 291 3.30 -3.51 -18.39
N LEU A 292 3.48 -2.55 -19.30
CA LEU A 292 4.20 -2.75 -20.57
C LEU A 292 5.68 -3.08 -20.34
N ASP A 293 6.35 -2.39 -19.41
CA ASP A 293 7.75 -2.67 -19.08
C ASP A 293 7.94 -4.08 -18.50
N LEU A 294 6.95 -4.62 -17.78
CA LEU A 294 6.96 -5.99 -17.29
C LEU A 294 6.72 -7.02 -18.40
N GLU A 295 5.90 -6.70 -19.41
CA GLU A 295 5.68 -7.56 -20.58
C GLU A 295 6.93 -7.64 -21.46
N ASP A 296 7.65 -6.52 -21.65
CA ASP A 296 8.90 -6.47 -22.42
C ASP A 296 10.01 -7.33 -21.78
N ASP A 297 10.12 -7.35 -20.45
CA ASP A 297 11.13 -8.14 -19.73
C ASP A 297 10.85 -9.65 -19.82
N THR A 298 9.57 -10.06 -19.85
CA THR A 298 9.18 -11.47 -20.01
C THR A 298 9.38 -12.01 -21.41
N THR A 299 9.25 -11.17 -22.44
CA THR A 299 9.52 -11.56 -23.84
C THR A 299 11.00 -11.69 -24.12
N ASN A 300 11.85 -10.91 -23.47
CA ASN A 300 13.29 -10.95 -23.63
C ASN A 300 13.94 -12.20 -22.98
N THR A 301 13.33 -12.74 -21.91
CA THR A 301 13.81 -13.98 -21.26
C THR A 301 13.44 -15.25 -22.02
N LEU A 302 12.39 -15.23 -22.84
CA LEU A 302 11.98 -16.38 -23.67
C LEU A 302 12.75 -16.47 -25.00
N SER A 303 13.34 -15.37 -25.49
CA SER A 303 14.14 -15.36 -26.73
C SER A 303 15.61 -15.75 -26.52
N ALA A 304 16.12 -15.74 -25.28
CA ALA A 304 17.49 -16.11 -24.95
C ALA A 304 17.72 -17.62 -24.70
N GLY A 305 16.65 -18.42 -24.74
CA GLY A 305 16.67 -19.86 -24.38
C GLY A 305 16.75 -20.85 -25.55
N SER A 306 16.95 -20.41 -26.80
CA SER A 306 16.95 -21.31 -27.98
C SER A 306 18.14 -21.11 -28.90
N THR A 307 19.34 -21.42 -28.41
CA THR A 307 20.45 -21.84 -29.28
C THR A 307 21.50 -22.55 -28.42
N ASN A 308 21.44 -23.88 -28.35
CA ASN A 308 22.60 -24.76 -28.41
C ASN A 308 22.13 -26.21 -28.48
N ALA A 309 22.06 -26.73 -29.72
CA ALA A 309 22.17 -28.14 -29.98
C ALA A 309 23.67 -28.48 -30.14
N PRO A 310 24.17 -29.53 -29.55
CA PRO A 310 25.50 -30.00 -29.84
C PRO A 310 25.47 -30.80 -31.16
N VAL A 311 26.43 -30.49 -32.01
CA VAL A 311 26.83 -31.35 -33.14
C VAL A 311 28.13 -32.02 -32.72
N ASP A 312 28.10 -33.36 -32.83
CA ASP A 312 29.18 -34.37 -32.73
C ASP A 312 29.73 -34.68 -31.35
#